data_e16fc66dfbc6d6065f4ab3cd20f9a61a
#
_entry.id   e16fc66dfbc6d6065f4ab3cd20f9a61a
#
_cell.length_a   1.000
_cell.length_b   1.000
_cell.length_c   1.000
_cell.angle_alpha   90.00
_cell.angle_beta   90.00
_cell.angle_gamma   90.00
#
_symmetry.space_group_name_H-M   'P 1'
#
loop_
_entity.id
_entity.type
_entity.pdbx_description
1 polymer ?
#
loop_
_entity_poly.entity_id
_entity_poly.type
_entity_poly.pdbx_seq_one_letter_code
_entity_poly.pdbx_strand_id
1 'polypeptide(L)'
;MVRSFMICAALIAANAGGNALAQPQSAPSRPPLFFSEGWQPLKTPVDDHGAWPASQGGVASPRLALSLHGTSGKEIQLVAVRGQTDLYPMNLWTGTTTSPSAASLRDSDNFVDLSDPLAKIRWTVRTSGFHQVRPIIKLADGTWLIGDHATGPSVDFNVDDVSIAALRWMKLDIERVVTVGDWVSKPDLSKVDEVGFADLLPGSGHGPGGYANIGRIEVYGKPVKR
;
A
#
# COMPACT_ATOMS: atom_id res chain seq x y z
N MET A 1 67.10 37.77 60.21
CA MET A 1 66.78 37.39 58.86
C MET A 1 65.87 36.17 58.91
N VAL A 2 64.59 36.37 58.82
CA VAL A 2 63.60 35.29 58.90
C VAL A 2 62.95 35.19 57.51
N ARG A 3 63.08 34.05 56.83
CA ARG A 3 62.44 33.78 55.53
C ARG A 3 61.11 33.05 55.77
N SER A 4 60.03 33.73 55.47
CA SER A 4 58.68 33.11 55.38
C SER A 4 58.56 32.26 54.13
N PHE A 5 58.15 30.97 54.32
CA PHE A 5 57.72 30.09 53.28
C PHE A 5 56.20 30.20 53.13
N MET A 6 55.74 30.59 51.96
CA MET A 6 54.32 30.63 51.58
C MET A 6 53.99 29.29 50.93
N ILE A 7 53.06 28.50 51.55
CA ILE A 7 52.57 27.27 51.03
C ILE A 7 51.27 27.59 50.21
N CYS A 8 51.34 27.44 48.89
CA CYS A 8 50.17 27.49 48.03
C CYS A 8 49.44 26.12 48.05
N ALA A 9 48.23 26.07 48.63
CA ALA A 9 47.37 24.92 48.50
C ALA A 9 46.59 25.01 47.20
N ALA A 10 46.85 24.05 46.28
CA ALA A 10 46.04 23.91 45.04
C ALA A 10 44.79 23.06 45.34
N LEU A 11 43.62 23.67 45.20
CA LEU A 11 42.35 22.98 45.19
C LEU A 11 42.19 22.24 43.85
N ILE A 12 42.18 20.91 43.88
CA ILE A 12 41.77 20.07 42.74
C ILE A 12 40.25 19.91 42.82
N ALA A 13 39.53 20.61 41.93
CA ALA A 13 38.09 20.42 41.72
C ALA A 13 37.91 19.12 40.89
N ALA A 14 37.41 18.05 41.56
CA ALA A 14 37.00 16.82 40.87
C ALA A 14 35.69 17.05 40.12
N ASN A 15 35.77 17.18 38.80
CA ASN A 15 34.60 17.15 37.92
C ASN A 15 34.03 15.72 37.87
N ALA A 16 33.01 15.43 38.66
CA ALA A 16 32.20 14.23 38.52
C ALA A 16 31.32 14.37 37.27
N GLY A 17 31.91 14.08 36.10
CA GLY A 17 31.14 13.91 34.87
C GLY A 17 30.25 12.65 34.96
N GLY A 18 29.00 12.86 35.30
CA GLY A 18 27.98 11.79 35.24
C GLY A 18 27.83 11.33 33.79
N ASN A 19 28.34 10.16 33.47
CA ASN A 19 27.99 9.44 32.26
C ASN A 19 26.49 9.14 32.33
N ALA A 20 25.65 9.97 31.74
CA ALA A 20 24.27 9.61 31.43
C ALA A 20 24.34 8.43 30.46
N LEU A 21 24.10 7.22 30.96
CA LEU A 21 23.93 6.03 30.13
C LEU A 21 22.77 6.35 29.16
N ALA A 22 23.07 6.48 27.89
CA ALA A 22 22.07 6.61 26.86
C ALA A 22 21.12 5.41 26.99
N GLN A 23 19.86 5.69 27.28
CA GLN A 23 18.83 4.63 27.29
C GLN A 23 18.85 3.98 25.91
N PRO A 24 18.86 2.64 25.81
CA PRO A 24 18.76 1.98 24.53
C PRO A 24 17.46 2.44 23.86
N GLN A 25 17.59 3.15 22.72
CA GLN A 25 16.43 3.47 21.88
C GLN A 25 15.81 2.14 21.50
N SER A 26 14.57 1.91 21.92
CA SER A 26 13.80 0.76 21.48
C SER A 26 13.81 0.75 19.95
N ALA A 27 14.17 -0.39 19.38
CA ALA A 27 14.11 -0.56 17.93
C ALA A 27 12.71 -0.15 17.44
N PRO A 28 12.58 0.56 16.31
CA PRO A 28 11.29 0.99 15.80
C PRO A 28 10.38 -0.24 15.66
N SER A 29 9.25 -0.23 16.37
CA SER A 29 8.26 -1.31 16.25
C SER A 29 7.65 -1.26 14.86
N ARG A 30 7.59 -2.41 14.17
CA ARG A 30 6.95 -2.49 12.86
C ARG A 30 5.47 -2.10 12.98
N PRO A 31 4.94 -1.30 12.03
CA PRO A 31 3.52 -1.00 12.02
C PRO A 31 2.68 -2.28 12.01
N PRO A 32 1.55 -2.33 12.72
CA PRO A 32 0.67 -3.48 12.73
C PRO A 32 0.05 -3.71 11.34
N LEU A 33 -0.38 -4.94 11.10
CA LEU A 33 -1.27 -5.24 9.98
C LEU A 33 -2.60 -4.52 10.22
N PHE A 34 -2.92 -3.54 9.36
CA PHE A 34 -4.17 -2.78 9.44
C PHE A 34 -5.32 -3.57 8.84
N PHE A 35 -5.15 -4.09 7.61
CA PHE A 35 -6.05 -5.06 7.02
C PHE A 35 -5.32 -6.01 6.06
N SER A 36 -5.97 -7.16 5.81
CA SER A 36 -5.63 -8.10 4.74
C SER A 36 -6.90 -8.47 4.00
N GLU A 37 -6.88 -8.38 2.67
CA GLU A 37 -7.96 -8.82 1.80
C GLU A 37 -7.44 -9.86 0.80
N GLY A 38 -8.11 -11.00 0.72
CA GLY A 38 -7.70 -12.14 -0.12
C GLY A 38 -8.81 -12.62 -1.06
N TRP A 39 -9.87 -11.84 -1.19
CA TRP A 39 -11.07 -12.07 -2.01
C TRP A 39 -11.78 -13.40 -1.73
N GLN A 40 -13.06 -13.49 -2.06
CA GLN A 40 -13.85 -14.72 -1.94
C GLN A 40 -14.72 -14.92 -3.18
N PRO A 41 -15.04 -16.17 -3.53
CA PRO A 41 -15.94 -16.45 -4.64
C PRO A 41 -17.34 -15.93 -4.35
N LEU A 42 -18.03 -15.47 -5.38
CA LEU A 42 -19.44 -15.11 -5.26
C LEU A 42 -20.30 -16.38 -5.20
N LYS A 43 -21.49 -16.26 -4.60
CA LYS A 43 -22.48 -17.35 -4.54
C LYS A 43 -23.21 -17.59 -5.86
N THR A 44 -23.14 -16.59 -6.77
CA THR A 44 -23.74 -16.67 -8.10
C THR A 44 -22.87 -17.57 -9.01
N PRO A 45 -23.46 -18.21 -10.03
CA PRO A 45 -22.66 -18.92 -11.02
C PRO A 45 -21.61 -18.03 -11.68
N VAL A 46 -20.47 -18.60 -12.00
CA VAL A 46 -19.44 -18.00 -12.86
C VAL A 46 -19.97 -17.87 -14.29
N ASP A 47 -19.39 -16.97 -15.05
CA ASP A 47 -19.54 -16.93 -16.49
C ASP A 47 -18.83 -18.14 -17.17
N ASP A 48 -18.92 -18.26 -18.49
CA ASP A 48 -18.33 -19.35 -19.26
C ASP A 48 -16.77 -19.36 -19.17
N HIS A 49 -16.18 -18.29 -18.69
CA HIS A 49 -14.73 -18.13 -18.50
C HIS A 49 -14.28 -18.40 -17.06
N GLY A 50 -15.21 -18.67 -16.15
CA GLY A 50 -14.92 -18.89 -14.73
C GLY A 50 -14.68 -17.60 -13.94
N ALA A 51 -15.32 -16.50 -14.37
CA ALA A 51 -15.20 -15.18 -13.78
C ALA A 51 -16.54 -14.63 -13.28
N TRP A 52 -16.46 -13.65 -12.37
CA TRP A 52 -17.58 -12.82 -11.92
C TRP A 52 -17.21 -11.36 -12.12
N PRO A 53 -18.17 -10.46 -12.33
CA PRO A 53 -17.94 -9.03 -12.14
C PRO A 53 -17.43 -8.76 -10.72
N ALA A 54 -16.36 -7.99 -10.59
CA ALA A 54 -15.86 -7.58 -9.28
C ALA A 54 -16.94 -6.78 -8.54
N SER A 55 -17.18 -7.12 -7.29
CA SER A 55 -18.22 -6.47 -6.48
C SER A 55 -17.92 -6.64 -4.99
N GLN A 56 -18.68 -5.90 -4.16
CA GLN A 56 -18.58 -6.01 -2.69
C GLN A 56 -18.75 -7.44 -2.19
N GLY A 57 -19.54 -8.28 -2.86
CA GLY A 57 -19.69 -9.69 -2.49
C GLY A 57 -18.41 -10.53 -2.59
N GLY A 58 -17.45 -10.08 -3.38
CA GLY A 58 -16.14 -10.71 -3.52
C GLY A 58 -15.13 -10.29 -2.45
N VAL A 59 -15.46 -9.35 -1.58
CA VAL A 59 -14.63 -8.92 -0.45
C VAL A 59 -14.83 -9.89 0.71
N ALA A 60 -13.75 -10.51 1.18
CA ALA A 60 -13.82 -11.48 2.26
C ALA A 60 -13.96 -10.83 3.64
N SER A 61 -13.34 -9.67 3.84
CA SER A 61 -13.42 -8.94 5.10
C SER A 61 -14.70 -8.09 5.19
N PRO A 62 -15.60 -8.31 6.16
CA PRO A 62 -16.85 -7.55 6.29
C PRO A 62 -16.63 -6.07 6.67
N ARG A 63 -15.44 -5.71 7.13
CA ARG A 63 -15.10 -4.31 7.47
C ARG A 63 -14.62 -3.50 6.29
N LEU A 64 -14.33 -4.14 5.16
CA LEU A 64 -13.79 -3.48 3.99
C LEU A 64 -14.88 -3.21 2.96
N ALA A 65 -14.92 -1.99 2.46
CA ALA A 65 -15.71 -1.60 1.31
C ALA A 65 -14.83 -1.53 0.07
N LEU A 66 -15.27 -2.15 -1.03
CA LEU A 66 -14.61 -2.11 -2.33
C LEU A 66 -15.18 -0.97 -3.16
N SER A 67 -14.29 -0.16 -3.73
CA SER A 67 -14.61 0.82 -4.76
C SER A 67 -13.88 0.47 -6.05
N LEU A 68 -14.58 0.54 -7.17
CA LEU A 68 -14.04 0.34 -8.52
C LEU A 68 -14.05 1.67 -9.26
N HIS A 69 -12.95 2.03 -9.89
CA HIS A 69 -12.72 3.36 -10.43
C HIS A 69 -12.31 3.33 -11.90
N GLY A 70 -12.47 4.47 -12.56
CA GLY A 70 -12.27 4.63 -13.98
C GLY A 70 -13.52 4.26 -14.77
N THR A 71 -13.57 4.66 -16.04
CA THR A 71 -14.69 4.38 -16.95
C THR A 71 -14.95 2.87 -17.10
N SER A 72 -13.89 2.08 -17.03
CA SER A 72 -13.92 0.60 -17.09
C SER A 72 -13.83 -0.08 -15.74
N GLY A 73 -13.93 0.63 -14.63
CA GLY A 73 -13.79 0.01 -13.31
C GLY A 73 -14.74 -1.17 -13.10
N LYS A 74 -16.00 -1.04 -13.54
CA LYS A 74 -17.01 -2.12 -13.47
C LYS A 74 -16.72 -3.32 -14.39
N GLU A 75 -15.75 -3.23 -15.29
CA GLU A 75 -15.29 -4.30 -16.17
C GLU A 75 -14.21 -5.17 -15.50
N ILE A 76 -13.67 -4.73 -14.34
CA ILE A 76 -12.78 -5.56 -13.52
C ILE A 76 -13.53 -6.82 -13.10
N GLN A 77 -12.88 -7.96 -13.26
CA GLN A 77 -13.43 -9.25 -12.90
C GLN A 77 -12.79 -9.85 -11.66
N LEU A 78 -13.55 -10.68 -10.96
CA LEU A 78 -13.07 -11.56 -9.92
C LEU A 78 -12.91 -12.96 -10.55
N VAL A 79 -11.70 -13.50 -10.51
CA VAL A 79 -11.34 -14.75 -11.19
C VAL A 79 -10.88 -15.78 -10.19
N ALA A 80 -11.44 -17.00 -10.35
CA ALA A 80 -10.97 -18.19 -9.66
C ALA A 80 -10.02 -18.97 -10.58
N VAL A 81 -8.80 -19.23 -10.12
CA VAL A 81 -7.91 -20.16 -10.82
C VAL A 81 -8.21 -21.57 -10.37
N ARG A 82 -8.39 -22.51 -11.32
CA ARG A 82 -8.62 -23.93 -11.00
C ARG A 82 -7.46 -24.46 -10.17
N GLY A 83 -7.79 -25.16 -9.06
CA GLY A 83 -6.79 -25.71 -8.16
C GLY A 83 -6.17 -24.66 -7.26
N GLN A 84 -6.99 -23.74 -6.73
CA GLN A 84 -6.57 -22.70 -5.78
C GLN A 84 -5.58 -23.26 -4.75
N THR A 85 -4.36 -22.78 -4.87
CA THR A 85 -3.30 -22.91 -3.88
C THR A 85 -2.94 -21.50 -3.43
N ASP A 86 -2.11 -21.34 -2.41
CA ASP A 86 -1.56 -20.02 -2.03
C ASP A 86 -0.81 -19.35 -3.20
N LEU A 87 -0.38 -20.13 -4.20
CA LEU A 87 0.29 -19.65 -5.41
C LEU A 87 -0.69 -19.05 -6.45
N TYR A 88 -1.97 -19.47 -6.42
CA TYR A 88 -2.99 -19.01 -7.37
C TYR A 88 -4.26 -18.60 -6.62
N PRO A 89 -4.22 -17.49 -5.88
CA PRO A 89 -5.36 -17.03 -5.08
C PRO A 89 -6.50 -16.56 -5.97
N MET A 90 -7.72 -16.46 -5.36
CA MET A 90 -8.76 -15.59 -5.91
C MET A 90 -8.15 -14.24 -6.20
N ASN A 91 -8.50 -13.63 -7.32
CA ASN A 91 -7.86 -12.37 -7.71
C ASN A 91 -8.79 -11.44 -8.48
N LEU A 92 -8.55 -10.15 -8.40
CA LEU A 92 -9.10 -9.17 -9.33
C LEU A 92 -8.27 -9.20 -10.61
N TRP A 93 -8.95 -9.20 -11.75
CA TRP A 93 -8.35 -9.28 -13.08
C TRP A 93 -8.81 -8.11 -13.95
N THR A 94 -7.85 -7.43 -14.58
CA THR A 94 -8.11 -6.25 -15.42
C THR A 94 -8.14 -6.55 -16.92
N GLY A 95 -8.03 -7.82 -17.31
CA GLY A 95 -7.86 -8.18 -18.73
C GLY A 95 -9.01 -7.78 -19.65
N THR A 96 -10.19 -7.54 -19.13
CA THR A 96 -11.37 -7.10 -19.90
C THR A 96 -11.63 -5.60 -19.88
N THR A 97 -10.83 -4.83 -19.11
CA THR A 97 -11.04 -3.38 -19.03
C THR A 97 -10.67 -2.69 -20.35
N THR A 98 -11.53 -1.80 -20.82
CA THR A 98 -11.35 -1.10 -22.10
C THR A 98 -10.64 0.25 -21.97
N SER A 99 -10.35 0.66 -20.73
CA SER A 99 -9.58 1.86 -20.37
C SER A 99 -8.82 1.64 -19.06
N PRO A 100 -7.94 2.56 -18.64
CA PRO A 100 -7.34 2.53 -17.32
C PRO A 100 -8.37 2.31 -16.22
N SER A 101 -8.02 1.48 -15.24
CA SER A 101 -8.93 1.09 -14.16
C SER A 101 -8.20 0.99 -12.82
N ALA A 102 -8.96 1.14 -11.74
CA ALA A 102 -8.41 1.02 -10.40
C ALA A 102 -9.43 0.40 -9.44
N ALA A 103 -8.93 -0.17 -8.35
CA ALA A 103 -9.77 -0.62 -7.25
C ALA A 103 -9.14 -0.20 -5.92
N SER A 104 -9.97 0.15 -4.95
CA SER A 104 -9.55 0.52 -3.61
C SER A 104 -10.40 -0.13 -2.53
N LEU A 105 -9.82 -0.23 -1.35
CA LEU A 105 -10.44 -0.78 -0.15
C LEU A 105 -10.44 0.29 0.94
N ARG A 106 -11.59 0.43 1.61
CA ARG A 106 -11.83 1.35 2.72
C ARG A 106 -12.24 0.56 3.96
N ASP A 107 -11.55 0.78 5.07
CA ASP A 107 -12.01 0.26 6.38
C ASP A 107 -13.17 1.11 6.90
N SER A 108 -14.25 0.46 7.39
CA SER A 108 -15.47 1.13 7.85
C SER A 108 -15.24 2.02 9.07
N ASP A 109 -14.31 1.65 9.95
CA ASP A 109 -14.17 2.23 11.28
C ASP A 109 -13.00 3.17 11.43
N ASN A 110 -11.99 3.03 10.55
CA ASN A 110 -10.72 3.73 10.71
C ASN A 110 -10.16 4.25 9.38
N PHE A 111 -9.42 5.35 9.48
CA PHE A 111 -8.35 5.69 8.55
C PHE A 111 -7.12 4.84 8.87
N VAL A 112 -6.15 4.78 7.98
CA VAL A 112 -4.82 4.26 8.29
C VAL A 112 -3.78 5.38 8.27
N ASP A 113 -2.93 5.40 9.30
CA ASP A 113 -1.73 6.23 9.34
C ASP A 113 -0.59 5.44 8.67
N LEU A 114 -0.14 5.95 7.53
CA LEU A 114 0.97 5.43 6.72
C LEU A 114 2.23 6.32 6.81
N SER A 115 2.30 7.24 7.77
CA SER A 115 3.46 8.14 7.97
C SER A 115 4.67 7.45 8.60
N ASP A 116 4.50 6.26 9.17
CA ASP A 116 5.59 5.48 9.74
C ASP A 116 6.60 5.06 8.64
N PRO A 117 7.91 5.25 8.85
CA PRO A 117 8.93 4.87 7.86
C PRO A 117 8.90 3.39 7.42
N LEU A 118 8.33 2.51 8.24
CA LEU A 118 8.18 1.08 7.95
C LEU A 118 6.77 0.72 7.45
N ALA A 119 5.89 1.71 7.23
CA ALA A 119 4.58 1.48 6.64
C ALA A 119 4.73 0.94 5.21
N LYS A 120 3.89 -0.02 4.86
CA LYS A 120 3.93 -0.66 3.53
C LYS A 120 2.59 -1.19 3.09
N ILE A 121 2.47 -1.34 1.78
CA ILE A 121 1.48 -2.19 1.14
C ILE A 121 2.22 -3.46 0.69
N ARG A 122 1.63 -4.62 0.92
CA ARG A 122 2.10 -5.88 0.37
C ARG A 122 0.98 -6.48 -0.47
N TRP A 123 1.28 -6.89 -1.66
CA TRP A 123 0.32 -7.58 -2.50
C TRP A 123 0.89 -8.83 -3.16
N THR A 124 -0.01 -9.79 -3.40
CA THR A 124 0.27 -10.93 -4.27
C THR A 124 -0.25 -10.56 -5.65
N VAL A 125 0.64 -10.46 -6.62
CA VAL A 125 0.34 -9.86 -7.92
C VAL A 125 0.99 -10.67 -9.04
N ARG A 126 0.32 -10.70 -10.19
CA ARG A 126 0.88 -11.17 -11.47
C ARG A 126 0.43 -10.20 -12.55
N THR A 127 1.37 -9.75 -13.37
CA THR A 127 1.05 -8.95 -14.54
C THR A 127 1.66 -9.57 -15.80
N SER A 128 1.10 -9.27 -16.94
CA SER A 128 1.63 -9.72 -18.23
C SER A 128 1.64 -8.58 -19.25
N GLY A 129 2.35 -8.77 -20.35
CA GLY A 129 2.49 -7.76 -21.38
C GLY A 129 3.18 -6.50 -20.85
N PHE A 130 2.57 -5.34 -21.05
CA PHE A 130 3.08 -4.04 -20.59
C PHE A 130 2.42 -3.55 -19.31
N HIS A 131 1.52 -4.34 -18.71
CA HIS A 131 0.79 -3.93 -17.51
C HIS A 131 1.69 -3.81 -16.29
N GLN A 132 1.41 -2.79 -15.49
CA GLN A 132 2.08 -2.49 -14.23
C GLN A 132 1.05 -2.08 -13.20
N VAL A 133 1.13 -2.68 -12.03
CA VAL A 133 0.29 -2.31 -10.89
C VAL A 133 0.98 -1.21 -10.09
N ARG A 134 0.28 -0.11 -9.83
CA ARG A 134 0.76 1.02 -9.04
C ARG A 134 -0.11 1.22 -7.80
N PRO A 135 0.47 1.58 -6.64
CA PRO A 135 -0.31 1.88 -5.45
C PRO A 135 -1.06 3.20 -5.60
N ILE A 136 -2.31 3.19 -5.16
CA ILE A 136 -3.11 4.40 -5.02
C ILE A 136 -3.61 4.53 -3.58
N ILE A 137 -3.76 5.77 -3.14
CA ILE A 137 -4.34 6.11 -1.85
C ILE A 137 -5.29 7.30 -1.99
N LYS A 138 -6.29 7.33 -1.12
CA LYS A 138 -7.15 8.48 -0.93
C LYS A 138 -6.88 9.09 0.44
N LEU A 139 -6.56 10.36 0.49
CA LEU A 139 -6.39 11.10 1.73
C LEU A 139 -7.74 11.42 2.36
N ALA A 140 -7.74 11.78 3.66
CA ALA A 140 -8.96 12.14 4.38
C ALA A 140 -9.69 13.38 3.81
N ASP A 141 -8.97 14.27 3.10
CA ASP A 141 -9.54 15.43 2.40
C ASP A 141 -10.17 15.08 1.03
N GLY A 142 -10.13 13.80 0.64
CA GLY A 142 -10.64 13.30 -0.63
C GLY A 142 -9.64 13.31 -1.79
N THR A 143 -8.43 13.83 -1.59
CA THR A 143 -7.38 13.85 -2.62
C THR A 143 -6.91 12.43 -2.94
N TRP A 144 -6.94 12.06 -4.21
CA TRP A 144 -6.35 10.82 -4.68
C TRP A 144 -4.90 11.01 -5.11
N LEU A 145 -4.07 10.05 -4.70
CA LEU A 145 -2.65 9.98 -5.05
C LEU A 145 -2.29 8.62 -5.64
N ILE A 146 -1.34 8.63 -6.57
CA ILE A 146 -0.73 7.43 -7.15
C ILE A 146 0.78 7.45 -6.91
N GLY A 147 1.32 6.34 -6.46
CA GLY A 147 2.76 6.19 -6.22
C GLY A 147 3.53 5.85 -7.49
N ASP A 148 4.82 6.14 -7.50
CA ASP A 148 5.74 5.87 -8.62
C ASP A 148 6.29 4.43 -8.64
N HIS A 149 6.03 3.62 -7.61
CA HIS A 149 6.32 2.19 -7.66
C HIS A 149 5.46 1.50 -8.71
N ALA A 150 6.06 0.60 -9.46
CA ALA A 150 5.38 -0.12 -10.53
C ALA A 150 5.76 -1.61 -10.47
N THR A 151 4.83 -2.46 -10.06
CA THR A 151 5.01 -3.90 -10.11
C THR A 151 4.76 -4.39 -11.54
N GLY A 152 5.83 -4.82 -12.20
CA GLY A 152 5.83 -5.20 -13.61
C GLY A 152 5.58 -6.70 -13.85
N PRO A 153 5.78 -7.16 -15.10
CA PRO A 153 5.43 -8.50 -15.55
C PRO A 153 6.14 -9.62 -14.79
N SER A 154 5.39 -10.70 -14.54
CA SER A 154 5.87 -11.93 -13.93
C SER A 154 5.15 -13.14 -14.51
N VAL A 155 5.83 -14.28 -14.57
CA VAL A 155 5.24 -15.54 -15.08
C VAL A 155 4.17 -16.04 -14.11
N ASP A 156 4.48 -16.01 -12.82
CA ASP A 156 3.61 -16.48 -11.74
C ASP A 156 3.27 -15.34 -10.78
N PHE A 157 2.33 -15.58 -9.87
CA PHE A 157 2.08 -14.67 -8.75
C PHE A 157 3.34 -14.52 -7.91
N ASN A 158 3.68 -13.29 -7.62
CA ASN A 158 4.76 -12.95 -6.70
C ASN A 158 4.23 -12.07 -5.57
N VAL A 159 4.99 -11.97 -4.50
CA VAL A 159 4.72 -11.04 -3.40
C VAL A 159 5.64 -9.84 -3.55
N ASP A 160 5.05 -8.67 -3.62
CA ASP A 160 5.78 -7.41 -3.70
C ASP A 160 5.47 -6.53 -2.47
N ASP A 161 6.51 -6.04 -1.82
CA ASP A 161 6.47 -5.14 -0.66
C ASP A 161 6.74 -3.70 -1.12
N VAL A 162 5.70 -2.90 -1.14
CA VAL A 162 5.78 -1.48 -1.52
C VAL A 162 6.00 -0.63 -0.26
N SER A 163 7.22 -0.16 -0.04
CA SER A 163 7.54 0.76 1.05
C SER A 163 6.94 2.14 0.79
N ILE A 164 6.03 2.57 1.66
CA ILE A 164 5.35 3.88 1.52
C ILE A 164 6.34 5.04 1.60
N ALA A 165 7.34 4.96 2.47
CA ALA A 165 8.35 6.00 2.66
C ALA A 165 9.26 6.18 1.42
N ALA A 166 9.35 5.17 0.55
CA ALA A 166 10.16 5.23 -0.67
C ALA A 166 9.40 5.82 -1.87
N LEU A 167 8.09 6.03 -1.75
CA LEU A 167 7.26 6.49 -2.86
C LEU A 167 7.31 8.00 -3.04
N ARG A 168 7.34 8.41 -4.30
CA ARG A 168 6.92 9.74 -4.72
C ARG A 168 5.48 9.65 -5.21
N TRP A 169 4.72 10.69 -4.94
CA TRP A 169 3.29 10.71 -5.20
C TRP A 169 2.91 11.77 -6.24
N MET A 170 1.99 11.42 -7.13
CA MET A 170 1.32 12.36 -8.03
C MET A 170 -0.17 12.37 -7.70
N LYS A 171 -0.85 13.48 -8.01
CA LYS A 171 -2.32 13.51 -7.97
C LYS A 171 -2.89 12.59 -9.04
N LEU A 172 -4.00 11.95 -8.70
CA LEU A 172 -4.73 11.04 -9.58
C LEU A 172 -6.15 11.57 -9.80
N ASP A 173 -6.53 11.77 -11.05
CA ASP A 173 -7.93 11.85 -11.43
C ASP A 173 -8.49 10.42 -11.40
N ILE A 174 -9.23 10.11 -10.34
CA ILE A 174 -9.72 8.76 -10.09
C ILE A 174 -10.87 8.34 -11.01
N GLU A 175 -11.61 9.30 -11.57
CA GLU A 175 -12.70 9.02 -12.50
C GLU A 175 -12.16 8.55 -13.86
N ARG A 176 -10.99 9.04 -14.23
CA ARG A 176 -10.33 8.71 -15.51
C ARG A 176 -9.13 7.77 -15.32
N VAL A 177 -8.69 7.58 -14.10
CA VAL A 177 -7.48 6.85 -13.69
C VAL A 177 -6.26 7.34 -14.45
N VAL A 178 -6.05 8.66 -14.42
CA VAL A 178 -4.89 9.32 -15.05
C VAL A 178 -4.18 10.23 -14.05
N THR A 179 -2.86 10.32 -14.17
CA THR A 179 -2.06 11.23 -13.37
C THR A 179 -2.29 12.67 -13.81
N VAL A 180 -2.36 13.61 -12.86
CA VAL A 180 -2.57 15.04 -13.12
C VAL A 180 -1.58 15.89 -12.35
N GLY A 181 -1.07 16.93 -13.02
CA GLY A 181 -0.18 17.92 -12.40
C GLY A 181 1.20 17.40 -12.06
N ASP A 182 1.81 18.04 -11.06
CA ASP A 182 3.18 17.79 -10.63
C ASP A 182 3.26 16.81 -9.46
N TRP A 183 4.48 16.40 -9.11
CA TRP A 183 4.75 15.60 -7.94
C TRP A 183 4.31 16.32 -6.65
N VAL A 184 3.59 15.60 -5.79
CA VAL A 184 3.16 16.11 -4.49
C VAL A 184 4.31 16.00 -3.50
N SER A 185 4.77 17.16 -3.04
CA SER A 185 5.82 17.20 -2.01
C SER A 185 5.21 16.92 -0.64
N LYS A 186 5.66 15.85 0.02
CA LYS A 186 5.32 15.49 1.41
C LYS A 186 3.80 15.48 1.69
N PRO A 187 3.04 14.58 1.05
CA PRO A 187 1.62 14.44 1.38
C PRO A 187 1.44 14.04 2.85
N ASP A 188 0.36 14.50 3.46
CA ASP A 188 0.00 14.08 4.82
C ASP A 188 -0.60 12.66 4.78
N LEU A 189 0.20 11.67 5.15
CA LEU A 189 -0.17 10.26 5.17
C LEU A 189 -0.69 9.79 6.54
N SER A 190 -0.91 10.70 7.49
CA SER A 190 -1.39 10.37 8.84
C SER A 190 -2.85 9.92 8.88
N LYS A 191 -3.63 10.22 7.82
CA LYS A 191 -5.04 9.82 7.67
C LYS A 191 -5.35 9.47 6.22
N VAL A 192 -5.07 8.22 5.86
CA VAL A 192 -5.42 7.66 4.56
C VAL A 192 -6.78 6.95 4.66
N ASP A 193 -7.70 7.33 3.79
CA ASP A 193 -9.10 6.85 3.76
C ASP A 193 -9.24 5.51 3.02
N GLU A 194 -8.61 5.41 1.86
CA GLU A 194 -8.65 4.23 1.01
C GLU A 194 -7.23 3.88 0.52
N VAL A 195 -6.99 2.58 0.37
CA VAL A 195 -5.75 2.05 -0.21
C VAL A 195 -6.10 1.06 -1.30
N GLY A 196 -5.41 1.12 -2.43
CA GLY A 196 -5.70 0.26 -3.55
C GLY A 196 -4.60 0.24 -4.60
N PHE A 197 -4.99 -0.16 -5.81
CA PHE A 197 -4.11 -0.24 -6.95
C PHE A 197 -4.74 0.41 -8.18
N ALA A 198 -3.89 0.83 -9.12
CA ALA A 198 -4.29 1.23 -10.48
C ALA A 198 -3.50 0.44 -11.51
N ASP A 199 -4.21 0.08 -12.59
CA ASP A 199 -3.66 -0.39 -13.85
C ASP A 199 -3.96 0.68 -14.91
N LEU A 200 -2.91 1.34 -15.39
CA LEU A 200 -3.02 2.50 -16.29
C LEU A 200 -3.18 2.12 -17.77
N LEU A 201 -3.29 0.81 -18.06
CA LEU A 201 -3.46 0.32 -19.42
C LEU A 201 -4.81 -0.39 -19.58
N PRO A 202 -5.42 -0.31 -20.76
CA PRO A 202 -6.56 -1.14 -21.07
C PRO A 202 -6.14 -2.61 -21.20
N GLY A 203 -6.96 -3.52 -20.70
CA GLY A 203 -6.75 -4.96 -20.82
C GLY A 203 -6.83 -5.43 -22.28
N SER A 204 -6.18 -6.53 -22.58
CA SER A 204 -6.26 -7.18 -23.88
C SER A 204 -6.59 -8.67 -23.76
N GLY A 205 -7.29 -9.05 -22.68
CA GLY A 205 -7.54 -10.45 -22.37
C GLY A 205 -6.23 -11.22 -22.17
N HIS A 206 -6.10 -12.33 -22.85
CA HIS A 206 -4.85 -13.10 -22.93
C HIS A 206 -3.98 -12.71 -24.14
N GLY A 207 -4.30 -11.59 -24.78
CA GLY A 207 -3.55 -11.08 -25.93
C GLY A 207 -2.21 -10.44 -25.53
N PRO A 208 -1.45 -9.96 -26.54
CA PRO A 208 -0.08 -9.45 -26.31
C PRO A 208 -0.02 -8.16 -25.49
N GLY A 209 -1.10 -7.38 -25.37
CA GLY A 209 -1.16 -6.21 -24.50
C GLY A 209 -1.10 -6.57 -23.01
N GLY A 210 -1.71 -7.68 -22.64
CA GLY A 210 -1.62 -8.23 -21.30
C GLY A 210 -2.76 -7.84 -20.35
N TYR A 211 -2.51 -8.05 -19.05
CA TYR A 211 -3.45 -7.86 -17.95
C TYR A 211 -2.72 -7.75 -16.60
N ALA A 212 -3.44 -7.34 -15.57
CA ALA A 212 -3.00 -7.45 -14.19
C ALA A 212 -3.94 -8.36 -13.39
N ASN A 213 -3.37 -9.10 -12.44
CA ASN A 213 -4.06 -9.91 -11.44
C ASN A 213 -3.60 -9.51 -10.05
N ILE A 214 -4.54 -9.22 -9.16
CA ILE A 214 -4.26 -8.87 -7.78
C ILE A 214 -4.93 -9.87 -6.85
N GLY A 215 -4.12 -10.74 -6.23
CA GLY A 215 -4.56 -11.82 -5.37
C GLY A 215 -4.83 -11.36 -3.94
N ARG A 216 -3.82 -10.92 -3.23
CA ARG A 216 -3.96 -10.46 -1.84
C ARG A 216 -3.42 -9.05 -1.70
N ILE A 217 -4.08 -8.25 -0.87
CA ILE A 217 -3.61 -6.92 -0.48
C ILE A 217 -3.53 -6.88 1.04
N GLU A 218 -2.37 -6.53 1.57
CA GLU A 218 -2.13 -6.29 2.99
C GLU A 218 -1.62 -4.86 3.17
N VAL A 219 -2.14 -4.17 4.17
CA VAL A 219 -1.70 -2.81 4.51
C VAL A 219 -1.17 -2.81 5.93
N TYR A 220 0.05 -2.32 6.10
CA TYR A 220 0.74 -2.20 7.39
C TYR A 220 0.85 -0.73 7.75
N GLY A 221 0.08 -0.32 8.76
CA GLY A 221 -0.05 1.06 9.26
C GLY A 221 -0.83 1.08 10.56
N LYS A 222 -0.91 2.24 11.20
CA LYS A 222 -1.62 2.38 12.47
C LYS A 222 -3.09 2.76 12.23
N PRO A 223 -4.07 2.13 12.90
CA PRO A 223 -5.46 2.56 12.80
C PRO A 223 -5.66 3.94 13.46
N VAL A 224 -6.40 4.81 12.78
CA VAL A 224 -6.80 6.13 13.29
C VAL A 224 -8.33 6.23 13.18
N LYS A 225 -9.01 6.47 14.28
CA LYS A 225 -10.49 6.53 14.30
C LYS A 225 -11.03 7.61 13.35
N ARG A 226 -12.15 7.29 12.67
CA ARG A 226 -12.95 8.21 11.84
C ARG A 226 -13.73 9.19 12.71
#